data_d63e9f7fe8e328825bf657452bcaf14d
#
_entry.id   d63e9f7fe8e328825bf657452bcaf14d
#
_cell.length_a   1.000
_cell.length_b   1.000
_cell.length_c   1.000
_cell.angle_alpha   90.00
_cell.angle_beta   90.00
_cell.angle_gamma   90.00
#
_symmetry.space_group_name_H-M   'P 1'
#
loop_
_entity.id
_entity.type
_entity.pdbx_description
1 polymer ?
#
loop_
_entity_poly.entity_id
_entity_poly.type
_entity_poly.pdbx_seq_one_letter_code
_entity_poly.pdbx_strand_id
1 'polypeptide(L)'
;MNDRLLRACRREPVDRTPVWMMRQAGRYLEEYRRIRRTVSFLQLCKDTDLAAEVSLQPYRILGVDAVIFFSDILVPVEAMGASVELTDKGPELANPIRSQNDVERLRIPDPAGTVPFVGSILRKLRSELSNEVPLIGFAGAPWTLASYMIEGGGSKTFAEIKGMAYREPKTLHLLLTKLSDTVSDYLLFQIESGAQVVQLFDTWAGELNREDYEEFALPYTQRIFEAIGTSVPRILYLNGCSTLLESMFRSGADVLSVDWRISMEHARERMAGRLALQGNLDPCALLGTRERLLEKTKQILDEAGSRGHILNLGHGILPSTPVENARALVDFVKSYRHSK
;
A
#
# COMPACT_ATOMS: atom_id res chain seq x y z
N MET A 1 -7.72 3.01 22.68
CA MET A 1 -7.20 2.76 21.32
C MET A 1 -5.69 2.95 21.31
N ASN A 2 -4.95 2.04 20.70
CA ASN A 2 -3.54 2.28 20.33
C ASN A 2 -3.55 3.18 19.08
N ASP A 3 -3.44 4.49 19.26
CA ASP A 3 -3.48 5.48 18.18
C ASP A 3 -2.10 5.91 17.68
N ARG A 4 -1.03 5.17 18.08
CA ARG A 4 0.37 5.50 17.72
C ARG A 4 0.57 5.72 16.23
N LEU A 5 -0.01 4.85 15.38
CA LEU A 5 0.10 5.00 13.94
C LEU A 5 -0.53 6.33 13.48
N LEU A 6 -1.73 6.67 13.95
CA LEU A 6 -2.42 7.90 13.56
C LEU A 6 -1.65 9.14 14.03
N ARG A 7 -1.11 9.10 15.25
CA ARG A 7 -0.27 10.18 15.80
C ARG A 7 1.04 10.30 15.04
N ALA A 8 1.68 9.19 14.71
CA ALA A 8 2.90 9.20 13.89
C ALA A 8 2.65 9.79 12.51
N CYS A 9 1.53 9.45 11.85
CA CYS A 9 1.13 10.07 10.57
C CYS A 9 1.01 11.59 10.67
N ARG A 10 0.52 12.12 11.81
CA ARG A 10 0.38 13.56 12.08
C ARG A 10 1.65 14.18 12.66
N ARG A 11 2.72 13.40 12.80
CA ARG A 11 3.97 13.83 13.44
C ARG A 11 3.79 14.31 14.90
N GLU A 12 2.79 13.79 15.57
CA GLU A 12 2.57 13.99 17.00
C GLU A 12 3.53 13.09 17.81
N PRO A 13 3.87 13.46 19.06
CA PRO A 13 4.69 12.62 19.93
C PRO A 13 4.04 11.26 20.18
N VAL A 14 4.85 10.19 20.12
CA VAL A 14 4.45 8.83 20.46
C VAL A 14 5.42 8.27 21.52
N ASP A 15 4.96 7.30 22.32
CA ASP A 15 5.79 6.65 23.34
C ASP A 15 6.82 5.69 22.73
N ARG A 16 6.58 5.22 21.52
CA ARG A 16 7.48 4.41 20.69
C ARG A 16 7.06 4.46 19.23
N THR A 17 7.95 4.10 18.32
CA THR A 17 7.64 3.96 16.90
C THR A 17 6.57 2.88 16.69
N PRO A 18 5.46 3.18 15.98
CA PRO A 18 4.50 2.16 15.57
C PRO A 18 5.08 1.27 14.46
N VAL A 19 4.64 -0.01 14.43
CA VAL A 19 5.09 -0.99 13.44
C VAL A 19 3.93 -1.77 12.84
N TRP A 20 3.94 -1.89 11.54
CA TRP A 20 3.14 -2.82 10.74
C TRP A 20 3.92 -3.21 9.49
N MET A 21 3.50 -4.23 8.75
CA MET A 21 4.26 -4.70 7.59
C MET A 21 3.36 -4.84 6.35
N MET A 22 3.82 -4.30 5.22
CA MET A 22 3.16 -4.53 3.94
C MET A 22 3.04 -6.03 3.65
N ARG A 23 1.83 -6.46 3.21
CA ARG A 23 1.47 -7.87 2.99
C ARG A 23 1.58 -8.73 4.26
N GLN A 24 1.39 -8.13 5.45
CA GLN A 24 1.48 -8.84 6.73
C GLN A 24 0.52 -10.03 6.85
N ALA A 25 -0.66 -9.99 6.23
CA ALA A 25 -1.49 -11.17 6.00
C ALA A 25 -0.99 -11.87 4.73
N GLY A 26 -0.30 -13.01 4.88
CA GLY A 26 0.35 -13.60 3.72
C GLY A 26 0.90 -15.01 3.92
N ARG A 27 1.43 -15.56 2.84
CA ARG A 27 1.86 -16.97 2.72
C ARG A 27 2.95 -17.40 3.71
N TYR A 28 3.65 -16.49 4.39
CA TYR A 28 4.60 -16.83 5.44
C TYR A 28 3.91 -17.36 6.71
N LEU A 29 2.64 -17.00 6.96
CA LEU A 29 1.83 -17.50 8.08
C LEU A 29 1.18 -18.85 7.75
N GLU A 30 1.28 -19.81 8.66
CA GLU A 30 0.63 -21.13 8.50
C GLU A 30 -0.89 -21.00 8.53
N GLU A 31 -1.44 -20.14 9.38
CA GLU A 31 -2.87 -19.86 9.52
C GLU A 31 -3.45 -19.35 8.19
N TYR A 32 -2.74 -18.46 7.52
CA TYR A 32 -3.10 -17.98 6.18
C TYR A 32 -3.07 -19.13 5.16
N ARG A 33 -2.00 -19.94 5.14
CA ARG A 33 -1.87 -21.06 4.20
C ARG A 33 -2.99 -22.09 4.36
N ARG A 34 -3.47 -22.36 5.59
CA ARG A 34 -4.60 -23.27 5.85
C ARG A 34 -5.86 -22.79 5.13
N ILE A 35 -6.21 -21.51 5.23
CA ILE A 35 -7.36 -20.94 4.54
C ILE A 35 -7.15 -20.99 3.02
N ARG A 36 -5.98 -20.62 2.54
CA ARG A 36 -5.67 -20.61 1.10
C ARG A 36 -5.69 -22.00 0.44
N ARG A 37 -5.61 -23.08 1.19
CA ARG A 37 -5.78 -24.46 0.65
C ARG A 37 -7.23 -24.77 0.28
N THR A 38 -8.19 -24.06 0.83
CA THR A 38 -9.63 -24.35 0.67
C THR A 38 -10.35 -23.41 -0.28
N VAL A 39 -9.78 -22.22 -0.54
CA VAL A 39 -10.41 -21.18 -1.39
C VAL A 39 -9.39 -20.52 -2.31
N SER A 40 -9.86 -20.05 -3.47
CA SER A 40 -9.04 -19.25 -4.39
C SER A 40 -8.72 -17.89 -3.77
N PHE A 41 -7.73 -17.17 -4.34
CA PHE A 41 -7.37 -15.85 -3.83
C PHE A 41 -8.50 -14.82 -4.01
N LEU A 42 -9.19 -14.84 -5.16
CA LEU A 42 -10.33 -13.95 -5.41
C LEU A 42 -11.51 -14.26 -4.49
N GLN A 43 -11.80 -15.54 -4.25
CA GLN A 43 -12.81 -15.92 -3.27
C GLN A 43 -12.47 -15.39 -1.89
N LEU A 44 -11.20 -15.53 -1.46
CA LEU A 44 -10.73 -15.02 -0.18
C LEU A 44 -10.90 -13.48 -0.08
N CYS A 45 -10.60 -12.74 -1.15
CA CYS A 45 -10.78 -11.27 -1.17
C CYS A 45 -12.26 -10.84 -1.09
N LYS A 46 -13.19 -11.67 -1.59
CA LYS A 46 -14.62 -11.34 -1.70
C LYS A 46 -15.46 -11.91 -0.55
N ASP A 47 -14.93 -12.87 0.20
CA ASP A 47 -15.59 -13.44 1.37
C ASP A 47 -15.32 -12.60 2.61
N THR A 48 -16.37 -12.03 3.17
CA THR A 48 -16.27 -11.10 4.31
C THR A 48 -15.63 -11.74 5.55
N ASP A 49 -15.99 -12.98 5.85
CA ASP A 49 -15.53 -13.65 7.06
C ASP A 49 -14.08 -14.10 6.93
N LEU A 50 -13.73 -14.69 5.81
CA LEU A 50 -12.37 -15.14 5.53
C LEU A 50 -11.39 -13.98 5.37
N ALA A 51 -11.78 -12.91 4.66
CA ALA A 51 -10.94 -11.72 4.50
C ALA A 51 -10.71 -11.03 5.85
N ALA A 52 -11.73 -10.91 6.70
CA ALA A 52 -11.59 -10.38 8.04
C ALA A 52 -10.66 -11.24 8.90
N GLU A 53 -10.85 -12.57 8.90
CA GLU A 53 -10.01 -13.50 9.65
C GLU A 53 -8.53 -13.35 9.25
N VAL A 54 -8.20 -13.42 7.95
CA VAL A 54 -6.80 -13.31 7.53
C VAL A 54 -6.21 -11.92 7.79
N SER A 55 -7.01 -10.86 7.77
CA SER A 55 -6.57 -9.50 8.12
C SER A 55 -6.12 -9.40 9.57
N LEU A 56 -6.79 -10.11 10.47
CA LEU A 56 -6.52 -10.11 11.93
C LEU A 56 -5.37 -11.01 12.35
N GLN A 57 -5.02 -12.03 11.55
CA GLN A 57 -3.95 -12.97 11.89
C GLN A 57 -2.64 -12.29 12.28
N PRO A 58 -2.08 -11.32 11.52
CA PRO A 58 -0.84 -10.64 11.91
C PRO A 58 -0.96 -9.86 13.22
N TYR A 59 -2.11 -9.25 13.48
CA TYR A 59 -2.36 -8.57 14.75
C TYR A 59 -2.34 -9.53 15.92
N ARG A 60 -3.02 -10.67 15.82
CA ARG A 60 -3.09 -11.71 16.86
C ARG A 60 -1.76 -12.43 17.06
N ILE A 61 -1.01 -12.69 15.96
CA ILE A 61 0.22 -13.50 15.98
C ILE A 61 1.45 -12.65 16.32
N LEU A 62 1.57 -11.47 15.76
CA LEU A 62 2.76 -10.62 15.86
C LEU A 62 2.54 -9.40 16.74
N GLY A 63 1.30 -9.00 16.98
CA GLY A 63 0.97 -7.82 17.77
C GLY A 63 1.34 -6.50 17.11
N VAL A 64 1.16 -6.38 15.80
CA VAL A 64 1.40 -5.14 15.03
C VAL A 64 0.50 -3.98 15.49
N ASP A 65 0.88 -2.75 15.20
CA ASP A 65 0.18 -1.53 15.65
C ASP A 65 -0.92 -1.05 14.69
N ALA A 66 -1.19 -1.78 13.60
CA ALA A 66 -2.29 -1.51 12.70
C ALA A 66 -2.70 -2.77 11.93
N VAL A 67 -3.96 -2.83 11.54
CA VAL A 67 -4.49 -3.85 10.64
C VAL A 67 -4.76 -3.21 9.29
N ILE A 68 -4.23 -3.80 8.21
CA ILE A 68 -4.65 -3.50 6.84
C ILE A 68 -5.64 -4.57 6.41
N PHE A 69 -6.79 -4.16 5.84
CA PHE A 69 -7.77 -5.16 5.40
C PHE A 69 -7.21 -5.96 4.21
N PHE A 70 -7.58 -7.24 4.14
CA PHE A 70 -7.12 -8.13 3.09
C PHE A 70 -7.96 -7.93 1.82
N SER A 71 -7.30 -7.57 0.72
CA SER A 71 -7.88 -7.37 -0.60
C SER A 71 -6.79 -7.37 -1.66
N ASP A 72 -7.16 -7.10 -2.92
CA ASP A 72 -6.22 -6.86 -4.03
C ASP A 72 -6.41 -5.45 -4.60
N ILE A 73 -5.31 -4.85 -5.09
CA ILE A 73 -5.34 -3.52 -5.72
C ILE A 73 -6.16 -3.48 -7.01
N LEU A 74 -6.40 -4.64 -7.66
CA LEU A 74 -7.16 -4.74 -8.90
C LEU A 74 -8.67 -4.90 -8.70
N VAL A 75 -9.16 -4.98 -7.44
CA VAL A 75 -10.61 -5.02 -7.15
C VAL A 75 -11.37 -3.86 -7.80
N PRO A 76 -10.94 -2.58 -7.69
CA PRO A 76 -11.62 -1.50 -8.41
C PRO A 76 -11.47 -1.60 -9.94
N VAL A 77 -10.39 -2.17 -10.46
CA VAL A 77 -10.19 -2.40 -11.91
C VAL A 77 -11.19 -3.44 -12.45
N GLU A 78 -11.42 -4.53 -11.72
CA GLU A 78 -12.47 -5.49 -12.03
C GLU A 78 -13.86 -4.82 -12.05
N ALA A 79 -14.16 -3.96 -11.09
CA ALA A 79 -15.41 -3.21 -11.01
C ALA A 79 -15.59 -2.23 -12.20
N MET A 80 -14.50 -1.69 -12.77
CA MET A 80 -14.55 -0.88 -14.00
C MET A 80 -14.94 -1.69 -15.24
N GLY A 81 -14.97 -3.03 -15.16
CA GLY A 81 -15.34 -3.94 -16.26
C GLY A 81 -14.12 -4.62 -16.92
N ALA A 82 -12.93 -4.49 -16.37
CA ALA A 82 -11.78 -5.27 -16.85
C ALA A 82 -11.87 -6.73 -16.39
N SER A 83 -11.48 -7.66 -17.26
CA SER A 83 -11.41 -9.09 -16.91
C SER A 83 -10.08 -9.37 -16.23
N VAL A 84 -10.10 -9.53 -14.91
CA VAL A 84 -8.92 -9.78 -14.06
C VAL A 84 -8.93 -11.24 -13.62
N GLU A 85 -7.84 -11.94 -13.91
CA GLU A 85 -7.58 -13.27 -13.38
C GLU A 85 -6.33 -13.23 -12.47
N LEU A 86 -6.40 -13.92 -11.34
CA LEU A 86 -5.26 -14.01 -10.41
C LEU A 86 -4.70 -15.43 -10.45
N THR A 87 -3.62 -15.59 -11.20
CA THR A 87 -2.90 -16.84 -11.38
C THR A 87 -1.76 -16.97 -10.36
N ASP A 88 -1.14 -18.15 -10.29
CA ASP A 88 0.06 -18.37 -9.45
C ASP A 88 1.27 -17.50 -9.91
N LYS A 89 1.25 -17.02 -11.15
CA LYS A 89 2.28 -16.13 -11.72
C LYS A 89 2.01 -14.65 -11.44
N GLY A 90 0.84 -14.32 -10.88
CA GLY A 90 0.39 -12.96 -10.62
C GLY A 90 -0.91 -12.62 -11.34
N PRO A 91 -1.31 -11.35 -11.35
CA PRO A 91 -2.50 -10.91 -12.05
C PRO A 91 -2.30 -10.97 -13.57
N GLU A 92 -3.32 -11.44 -14.27
CA GLU A 92 -3.43 -11.44 -15.73
C GLU A 92 -4.73 -10.77 -16.14
N LEU A 93 -4.67 -9.91 -17.16
CA LEU A 93 -5.85 -9.27 -17.73
C LEU A 93 -6.08 -9.84 -19.14
N ALA A 94 -7.23 -10.48 -19.34
CA ALA A 94 -7.56 -11.15 -20.59
C ALA A 94 -7.65 -10.18 -21.78
N ASN A 95 -8.05 -8.93 -21.53
CA ASN A 95 -8.20 -7.89 -22.55
C ASN A 95 -7.41 -6.63 -22.15
N PRO A 96 -6.08 -6.59 -22.37
CA PRO A 96 -5.27 -5.41 -22.09
C PRO A 96 -5.73 -4.18 -22.90
N ILE A 97 -5.64 -3.00 -22.30
CA ILE A 97 -5.94 -1.72 -22.96
C ILE A 97 -4.89 -1.43 -24.03
N ARG A 98 -5.37 -1.16 -25.26
CA ARG A 98 -4.51 -0.86 -26.41
C ARG A 98 -4.93 0.39 -27.20
N SER A 99 -6.13 0.90 -26.95
CA SER A 99 -6.70 2.03 -27.71
C SER A 99 -7.59 2.91 -26.83
N GLN A 100 -7.87 4.11 -27.34
CA GLN A 100 -8.83 5.00 -26.70
C GLN A 100 -10.21 4.37 -26.55
N ASN A 101 -10.66 3.60 -27.53
CA ASN A 101 -11.95 2.90 -27.49
C ASN A 101 -12.00 1.87 -26.32
N ASP A 102 -10.91 1.21 -25.98
CA ASP A 102 -10.84 0.31 -24.83
C ASP A 102 -11.00 1.09 -23.52
N VAL A 103 -10.37 2.26 -23.43
CA VAL A 103 -10.52 3.16 -22.27
C VAL A 103 -11.96 3.68 -22.15
N GLU A 104 -12.59 4.06 -23.23
CA GLU A 104 -13.97 4.60 -23.25
C GLU A 104 -15.00 3.59 -22.74
N ARG A 105 -14.79 2.29 -22.99
CA ARG A 105 -15.66 1.20 -22.51
C ARG A 105 -15.59 1.00 -20.99
N LEU A 106 -14.53 1.41 -20.31
CA LEU A 106 -14.42 1.30 -18.87
C LEU A 106 -15.47 2.20 -18.19
N ARG A 107 -16.05 1.70 -17.11
CA ARG A 107 -16.98 2.46 -16.27
C ARG A 107 -16.26 3.07 -15.09
N ILE A 108 -16.80 4.14 -14.53
CA ILE A 108 -16.47 4.59 -13.17
C ILE A 108 -17.56 3.97 -12.28
N PRO A 109 -17.21 2.92 -11.50
CA PRO A 109 -18.21 2.18 -10.73
C PRO A 109 -18.60 2.92 -9.46
N ASP A 110 -19.87 2.78 -9.02
CA ASP A 110 -20.24 3.04 -7.64
C ASP A 110 -19.72 1.89 -6.75
N PRO A 111 -18.81 2.13 -5.80
CA PRO A 111 -18.24 1.05 -4.99
C PRO A 111 -19.26 0.33 -4.11
N ALA A 112 -20.27 1.04 -3.60
CA ALA A 112 -21.30 0.46 -2.76
C ALA A 112 -22.15 -0.58 -3.53
N GLY A 113 -22.39 -0.32 -4.81
CA GLY A 113 -23.13 -1.24 -5.68
C GLY A 113 -22.29 -2.36 -6.29
N THR A 114 -21.00 -2.09 -6.58
CA THR A 114 -20.15 -3.02 -7.35
C THR A 114 -19.25 -3.89 -6.51
N VAL A 115 -18.75 -3.37 -5.37
CA VAL A 115 -17.85 -4.08 -4.45
C VAL A 115 -18.30 -3.98 -2.98
N PRO A 116 -19.58 -4.28 -2.67
CA PRO A 116 -20.15 -4.11 -1.33
C PRO A 116 -19.42 -4.94 -0.26
N PHE A 117 -18.79 -6.04 -0.64
CA PHE A 117 -18.01 -6.89 0.25
C PHE A 117 -16.86 -6.13 0.91
N VAL A 118 -16.24 -5.14 0.23
CA VAL A 118 -15.16 -4.31 0.80
C VAL A 118 -15.66 -3.54 2.02
N GLY A 119 -16.83 -2.87 1.91
CA GLY A 119 -17.45 -2.19 3.04
C GLY A 119 -17.83 -3.15 4.17
N SER A 120 -18.32 -4.34 3.83
CA SER A 120 -18.68 -5.38 4.81
C SER A 120 -17.46 -5.86 5.59
N ILE A 121 -16.33 -6.13 4.91
CA ILE A 121 -15.05 -6.52 5.54
C ILE A 121 -14.57 -5.42 6.49
N LEU A 122 -14.55 -4.18 6.05
CA LEU A 122 -14.07 -3.05 6.87
C LEU A 122 -14.95 -2.84 8.12
N ARG A 123 -16.27 -2.85 7.98
CA ARG A 123 -17.18 -2.74 9.14
C ARG A 123 -17.00 -3.91 10.11
N LYS A 124 -16.84 -5.14 9.61
CA LYS A 124 -16.56 -6.31 10.45
C LYS A 124 -15.25 -6.16 11.20
N LEU A 125 -14.17 -5.78 10.52
CA LEU A 125 -12.87 -5.52 11.14
C LEU A 125 -12.95 -4.42 12.21
N ARG A 126 -13.68 -3.34 11.95
CA ARG A 126 -13.90 -2.28 12.95
C ARG A 126 -14.59 -2.80 14.20
N SER A 127 -15.61 -3.64 14.04
CA SER A 127 -16.32 -4.28 15.15
C SER A 127 -15.39 -5.22 15.95
N GLU A 128 -14.66 -6.11 15.27
CA GLU A 128 -13.78 -7.09 15.93
C GLU A 128 -12.57 -6.45 16.60
N LEU A 129 -12.00 -5.42 16.00
CA LEU A 129 -10.88 -4.68 16.60
C LEU A 129 -11.28 -3.84 17.82
N SER A 130 -12.57 -3.56 18.03
CA SER A 130 -13.06 -2.80 19.18
C SER A 130 -12.24 -1.50 19.47
N ASN A 131 -11.73 -0.86 18.43
CA ASN A 131 -10.82 0.27 18.49
C ASN A 131 -9.44 0.00 19.15
N GLU A 132 -9.00 -1.24 19.26
CA GLU A 132 -7.68 -1.54 19.85
C GLU A 132 -6.53 -0.97 19.02
N VAL A 133 -6.58 -1.12 17.67
CA VAL A 133 -5.60 -0.58 16.73
C VAL A 133 -6.29 0.05 15.50
N PRO A 134 -5.62 0.97 14.78
CA PRO A 134 -6.16 1.56 13.56
C PRO A 134 -6.34 0.54 12.43
N LEU A 135 -7.37 0.77 11.61
CA LEU A 135 -7.66 0.03 10.39
C LEU A 135 -7.20 0.83 9.17
N ILE A 136 -6.36 0.21 8.34
CA ILE A 136 -5.81 0.78 7.11
C ILE A 136 -6.66 0.33 5.92
N GLY A 137 -7.20 1.32 5.18
CA GLY A 137 -7.72 1.16 3.84
C GLY A 137 -6.61 1.34 2.79
N PHE A 138 -6.81 0.83 1.57
CA PHE A 138 -5.81 1.01 0.54
C PHE A 138 -6.37 0.87 -0.89
N ALA A 139 -5.60 1.37 -1.85
CA ALA A 139 -5.80 1.13 -3.28
C ALA A 139 -4.47 1.15 -4.02
N GLY A 140 -4.46 0.64 -5.25
CA GLY A 140 -3.39 0.91 -6.21
C GLY A 140 -3.49 2.35 -6.74
N ALA A 141 -2.36 3.01 -6.97
CA ALA A 141 -2.31 4.31 -7.62
C ALA A 141 -2.60 4.18 -9.13
N PRO A 142 -3.10 5.24 -9.77
CA PRO A 142 -3.49 5.21 -11.18
C PRO A 142 -2.41 4.71 -12.14
N TRP A 143 -1.15 5.13 -11.98
CA TRP A 143 -0.05 4.64 -12.81
C TRP A 143 0.17 3.13 -12.64
N THR A 144 0.19 2.65 -11.39
CA THR A 144 0.35 1.21 -11.11
C THR A 144 -0.80 0.39 -11.68
N LEU A 145 -2.05 0.86 -11.54
CA LEU A 145 -3.22 0.17 -12.10
C LEU A 145 -3.21 0.20 -13.63
N ALA A 146 -2.91 1.36 -14.24
CA ALA A 146 -2.77 1.49 -15.68
C ALA A 146 -1.66 0.55 -16.24
N SER A 147 -0.55 0.42 -15.49
CA SER A 147 0.53 -0.51 -15.87
C SER A 147 0.01 -1.94 -15.99
N TYR A 148 -0.74 -2.45 -15.00
CA TYR A 148 -1.35 -3.77 -15.11
C TYR A 148 -2.35 -3.87 -16.27
N MET A 149 -3.20 -2.84 -16.45
CA MET A 149 -4.23 -2.84 -17.49
C MET A 149 -3.65 -2.79 -18.90
N ILE A 150 -2.54 -2.10 -19.10
CA ILE A 150 -1.90 -1.95 -20.41
C ILE A 150 -0.91 -3.09 -20.67
N GLU A 151 -0.08 -3.48 -19.72
CA GLU A 151 0.83 -4.63 -19.88
C GLU A 151 0.07 -5.96 -19.98
N GLY A 152 -1.12 -6.06 -19.41
CA GLY A 152 -1.90 -7.29 -19.33
C GLY A 152 -1.48 -8.19 -18.15
N GLY A 153 -0.62 -7.68 -17.26
CA GLY A 153 -0.07 -8.42 -16.12
C GLY A 153 1.19 -7.78 -15.56
N GLY A 154 2.03 -8.59 -14.93
CA GLY A 154 3.34 -8.14 -14.48
C GLY A 154 4.31 -7.90 -15.65
N SER A 155 5.11 -6.85 -15.60
CA SER A 155 6.10 -6.50 -16.62
C SER A 155 7.48 -6.25 -16.00
N LYS A 156 8.54 -6.45 -16.77
CA LYS A 156 9.91 -6.10 -16.39
C LYS A 156 10.36 -4.77 -16.99
N THR A 157 9.82 -4.39 -18.13
CA THR A 157 10.26 -3.22 -18.90
C THR A 157 9.20 -2.14 -19.00
N PHE A 158 7.94 -2.47 -18.73
CA PHE A 158 6.78 -1.56 -18.87
C PHE A 158 6.74 -0.92 -20.28
N ALA A 159 7.10 -1.71 -21.31
CA ALA A 159 7.28 -1.21 -22.68
C ALA A 159 5.97 -0.75 -23.31
N GLU A 160 4.85 -1.40 -22.99
CA GLU A 160 3.55 -1.05 -23.56
C GLU A 160 3.02 0.27 -23.00
N ILE A 161 3.01 0.42 -21.67
CA ILE A 161 2.52 1.67 -21.04
C ILE A 161 3.45 2.85 -21.34
N LYS A 162 4.78 2.67 -21.26
CA LYS A 162 5.74 3.71 -21.63
C LYS A 162 5.63 4.06 -23.12
N GLY A 163 5.46 3.04 -23.98
CA GLY A 163 5.20 3.25 -25.40
C GLY A 163 3.92 4.03 -25.66
N MET A 164 2.84 3.76 -24.90
CA MET A 164 1.59 4.52 -24.99
C MET A 164 1.80 5.99 -24.51
N ALA A 165 2.55 6.21 -23.42
CA ALA A 165 2.87 7.55 -22.94
C ALA A 165 3.51 8.43 -24.02
N TYR A 166 4.40 7.86 -24.83
CA TYR A 166 5.08 8.60 -25.90
C TYR A 166 4.30 8.67 -27.23
N ARG A 167 3.52 7.63 -27.58
CA ARG A 167 2.76 7.59 -28.84
C ARG A 167 1.38 8.21 -28.76
N GLU A 168 0.68 7.99 -27.63
CA GLU A 168 -0.73 8.33 -27.45
C GLU A 168 -1.00 8.89 -26.04
N PRO A 169 -0.28 9.97 -25.63
CA PRO A 169 -0.40 10.50 -24.27
C PRO A 169 -1.83 10.86 -23.89
N LYS A 170 -2.65 11.33 -24.83
CA LYS A 170 -4.06 11.66 -24.58
C LYS A 170 -4.89 10.43 -24.14
N THR A 171 -4.64 9.28 -24.77
CA THR A 171 -5.29 8.01 -24.40
C THR A 171 -4.88 7.60 -22.98
N LEU A 172 -3.58 7.71 -22.65
CA LEU A 172 -3.10 7.40 -21.33
C LEU A 172 -3.66 8.36 -20.26
N HIS A 173 -3.68 9.66 -20.53
CA HIS A 173 -4.29 10.66 -19.64
C HIS A 173 -5.78 10.37 -19.39
N LEU A 174 -6.52 9.94 -20.40
CA LEU A 174 -7.93 9.56 -20.26
C LEU A 174 -8.08 8.35 -19.32
N LEU A 175 -7.24 7.32 -19.46
CA LEU A 175 -7.23 6.16 -18.58
C LEU A 175 -6.89 6.56 -17.13
N LEU A 176 -5.81 7.32 -16.94
CA LEU A 176 -5.36 7.77 -15.62
C LEU A 176 -6.41 8.65 -14.92
N THR A 177 -7.15 9.46 -15.68
CA THR A 177 -8.27 10.26 -15.15
C THR A 177 -9.39 9.34 -14.65
N LYS A 178 -9.85 8.37 -15.45
CA LYS A 178 -10.89 7.42 -15.03
C LYS A 178 -10.45 6.60 -13.81
N LEU A 179 -9.18 6.19 -13.77
CA LEU A 179 -8.61 5.47 -12.62
C LEU A 179 -8.56 6.35 -11.37
N SER A 180 -8.19 7.62 -11.50
CA SER A 180 -8.16 8.51 -10.33
C SER A 180 -9.56 8.76 -9.77
N ASP A 181 -10.59 8.91 -10.61
CA ASP A 181 -11.97 9.04 -10.16
C ASP A 181 -12.44 7.76 -9.45
N THR A 182 -12.22 6.59 -10.08
CA THR A 182 -12.57 5.28 -9.50
C THR A 182 -11.86 5.04 -8.15
N VAL A 183 -10.57 5.35 -8.06
CA VAL A 183 -9.80 5.16 -6.82
C VAL A 183 -10.23 6.15 -5.73
N SER A 184 -10.58 7.39 -6.11
CA SER A 184 -11.11 8.37 -5.15
C SER A 184 -12.41 7.86 -4.52
N ASP A 185 -13.38 7.46 -5.32
CA ASP A 185 -14.66 6.93 -4.82
C ASP A 185 -14.45 5.65 -3.99
N TYR A 186 -13.54 4.78 -4.43
CA TYR A 186 -13.22 3.53 -3.72
C TYR A 186 -12.58 3.78 -2.35
N LEU A 187 -11.68 4.75 -2.23
CA LEU A 187 -11.06 5.11 -0.94
C LEU A 187 -12.05 5.86 -0.02
N LEU A 188 -12.88 6.74 -0.55
CA LEU A 188 -13.96 7.37 0.22
C LEU A 188 -14.92 6.34 0.78
N PHE A 189 -15.34 5.36 -0.01
CA PHE A 189 -16.17 4.25 0.46
C PHE A 189 -15.50 3.42 1.56
N GLN A 190 -14.17 3.20 1.49
CA GLN A 190 -13.43 2.54 2.55
C GLN A 190 -13.40 3.37 3.84
N ILE A 191 -13.23 4.68 3.74
CA ILE A 191 -13.25 5.61 4.89
C ILE A 191 -14.62 5.57 5.56
N GLU A 192 -15.69 5.71 4.79
CA GLU A 192 -17.08 5.62 5.28
C GLU A 192 -17.38 4.27 5.93
N SER A 193 -16.74 3.20 5.43
CA SER A 193 -16.88 1.84 5.97
C SER A 193 -15.98 1.57 7.17
N GLY A 194 -15.15 2.53 7.61
CA GLY A 194 -14.41 2.47 8.86
C GLY A 194 -12.89 2.48 8.77
N ALA A 195 -12.30 2.65 7.60
CA ALA A 195 -10.85 2.87 7.48
C ALA A 195 -10.47 4.20 8.15
N GLN A 196 -9.38 4.18 8.95
CA GLN A 196 -8.93 5.33 9.75
C GLN A 196 -7.65 5.97 9.20
N VAL A 197 -7.03 5.33 8.24
CA VAL A 197 -5.91 5.80 7.43
C VAL A 197 -6.00 5.10 6.09
N VAL A 198 -5.56 5.74 5.02
CA VAL A 198 -5.54 5.13 3.69
C VAL A 198 -4.13 5.16 3.10
N GLN A 199 -3.78 4.09 2.40
CA GLN A 199 -2.51 3.99 1.69
C GLN A 199 -2.72 3.78 0.19
N LEU A 200 -2.09 4.64 -0.60
CA LEU A 200 -2.04 4.52 -2.05
C LEU A 200 -0.72 3.83 -2.44
N PHE A 201 -0.81 2.71 -3.13
CA PHE A 201 0.34 1.92 -3.57
C PHE A 201 0.69 2.25 -5.02
N ASP A 202 1.79 3.00 -5.23
CA ASP A 202 2.33 3.28 -6.56
C ASP A 202 3.61 2.48 -6.81
N THR A 203 3.46 1.15 -6.79
CA THR A 203 4.58 0.21 -6.85
C THR A 203 5.44 0.37 -8.10
N TRP A 204 4.83 0.74 -9.24
CA TRP A 204 5.52 0.80 -10.52
C TRP A 204 5.94 2.21 -10.95
N ALA A 205 5.61 3.24 -10.17
CA ALA A 205 5.99 4.61 -10.50
C ALA A 205 7.50 4.88 -10.42
N GLY A 206 8.24 4.07 -9.65
CA GLY A 206 9.71 4.15 -9.62
C GLY A 206 10.41 3.71 -10.91
N GLU A 207 9.67 3.13 -11.86
CA GLU A 207 10.16 2.84 -13.22
C GLU A 207 10.13 4.08 -14.14
N LEU A 208 9.56 5.19 -13.67
CA LEU A 208 9.53 6.46 -14.38
C LEU A 208 10.75 7.32 -14.03
N ASN A 209 11.21 8.09 -15.00
CA ASN A 209 12.04 9.25 -14.71
C ASN A 209 11.19 10.35 -14.04
N ARG A 210 11.82 11.41 -13.58
CA ARG A 210 11.13 12.48 -12.85
C ARG A 210 10.08 13.21 -13.70
N GLU A 211 10.40 13.49 -14.95
CA GLU A 211 9.51 14.24 -15.86
C GLU A 211 8.25 13.42 -16.14
N ASP A 212 8.40 12.15 -16.51
CA ASP A 212 7.29 11.25 -16.77
C ASP A 212 6.45 10.99 -15.49
N TYR A 213 7.07 10.93 -14.31
CA TYR A 213 6.35 10.84 -13.05
C TYR A 213 5.49 12.08 -12.78
N GLU A 214 6.05 13.26 -13.02
CA GLU A 214 5.36 14.54 -12.83
C GLU A 214 4.23 14.76 -13.85
N GLU A 215 4.29 14.11 -15.01
CA GLU A 215 3.23 14.16 -16.03
C GLU A 215 2.18 13.06 -15.83
N PHE A 216 2.58 11.79 -15.64
CA PHE A 216 1.68 10.65 -15.74
C PHE A 216 1.29 10.01 -14.39
N ALA A 217 1.92 10.37 -13.27
CA ALA A 217 1.60 9.79 -11.97
C ALA A 217 1.17 10.83 -10.93
N LEU A 218 1.98 11.85 -10.72
CA LEU A 218 1.78 12.84 -9.67
C LEU A 218 0.42 13.56 -9.73
N PRO A 219 -0.06 14.08 -10.89
CA PRO A 219 -1.33 14.83 -10.94
C PRO A 219 -2.54 13.98 -10.53
N TYR A 220 -2.50 12.71 -10.87
CA TYR A 220 -3.58 11.75 -10.55
C TYR A 220 -3.57 11.34 -9.10
N THR A 221 -2.38 11.23 -8.48
CA THR A 221 -2.24 11.04 -7.03
C THR A 221 -2.74 12.26 -6.27
N GLN A 222 -2.39 13.47 -6.72
CA GLN A 222 -2.89 14.72 -6.14
C GLN A 222 -4.41 14.79 -6.18
N ARG A 223 -5.03 14.50 -7.34
CA ARG A 223 -6.48 14.47 -7.50
C ARG A 223 -7.17 13.54 -6.50
N ILE A 224 -6.61 12.34 -6.26
CA ILE A 224 -7.16 11.39 -5.28
C ILE A 224 -7.06 11.98 -3.87
N PHE A 225 -5.90 12.51 -3.47
CA PHE A 225 -5.73 13.03 -2.12
C PHE A 225 -6.51 14.33 -1.88
N GLU A 226 -6.73 15.15 -2.89
CA GLU A 226 -7.65 16.28 -2.84
C GLU A 226 -9.10 15.84 -2.61
N ALA A 227 -9.57 14.81 -3.34
CA ALA A 227 -10.91 14.27 -3.19
C ALA A 227 -11.16 13.66 -1.79
N ILE A 228 -10.18 12.96 -1.22
CA ILE A 228 -10.25 12.38 0.13
C ILE A 228 -10.23 13.49 1.20
N GLY A 229 -9.59 14.61 0.92
CA GLY A 229 -9.40 15.69 1.90
C GLY A 229 -8.52 15.28 3.07
N THR A 230 -8.80 15.82 4.25
CA THR A 230 -7.99 15.63 5.47
C THR A 230 -8.71 14.84 6.57
N SER A 231 -9.77 14.11 6.22
CA SER A 231 -10.58 13.36 7.18
C SER A 231 -9.80 12.21 7.85
N VAL A 232 -8.88 11.61 7.11
CA VAL A 232 -7.96 10.56 7.58
C VAL A 232 -6.55 10.81 7.04
N PRO A 233 -5.49 10.34 7.73
CA PRO A 233 -4.13 10.40 7.19
C PRO A 233 -4.00 9.61 5.88
N ARG A 234 -3.20 10.16 4.94
CA ARG A 234 -2.97 9.63 3.60
C ARG A 234 -1.51 9.25 3.44
N ILE A 235 -1.25 8.01 3.11
CA ILE A 235 0.09 7.46 2.89
C ILE A 235 0.31 7.21 1.41
N LEU A 236 1.39 7.71 0.83
CA LEU A 236 1.84 7.38 -0.52
C LEU A 236 3.05 6.46 -0.46
N TYR A 237 2.95 5.29 -1.07
CA TYR A 237 4.05 4.35 -1.22
C TYR A 237 4.55 4.30 -2.66
N LEU A 238 5.88 4.40 -2.84
CA LEU A 238 6.57 4.09 -4.09
C LEU A 238 7.70 3.08 -3.86
N ASN A 239 7.85 2.13 -4.79
CA ASN A 239 9.04 1.30 -4.90
C ASN A 239 10.03 1.96 -5.88
N GLY A 240 11.33 2.05 -5.53
CA GLY A 240 12.30 2.80 -6.34
C GLY A 240 12.21 4.32 -6.18
N CYS A 241 11.77 4.81 -5.03
CA CYS A 241 11.40 6.20 -4.80
C CYS A 241 12.55 7.21 -4.70
N SER A 242 13.81 6.76 -4.60
CA SER A 242 14.95 7.62 -4.22
C SER A 242 15.16 8.85 -5.11
N THR A 243 14.86 8.76 -6.40
CA THR A 243 14.98 9.88 -7.36
C THR A 243 13.71 10.74 -7.45
N LEU A 244 12.60 10.33 -6.84
CA LEU A 244 11.28 10.93 -6.96
C LEU A 244 10.77 11.60 -5.68
N LEU A 245 11.56 11.60 -4.60
CA LEU A 245 11.10 12.06 -3.28
C LEU A 245 10.54 13.48 -3.27
N GLU A 246 11.16 14.43 -3.96
CA GLU A 246 10.67 15.81 -4.01
C GLU A 246 9.35 15.92 -4.78
N SER A 247 9.15 15.08 -5.79
CA SER A 247 7.90 15.02 -6.52
C SER A 247 6.80 14.33 -5.68
N MET A 248 7.14 13.24 -4.97
CA MET A 248 6.24 12.62 -3.98
C MET A 248 5.80 13.59 -2.88
N PHE A 249 6.71 14.46 -2.41
CA PHE A 249 6.40 15.49 -1.42
C PHE A 249 5.26 16.41 -1.86
N ARG A 250 5.14 16.68 -3.17
CA ARG A 250 4.09 17.51 -3.74
C ARG A 250 2.75 16.78 -3.93
N SER A 251 2.68 15.48 -3.64
CA SER A 251 1.47 14.67 -3.87
C SER A 251 0.27 15.03 -2.99
N GLY A 252 0.49 15.73 -1.88
CA GLY A 252 -0.54 15.98 -0.86
C GLY A 252 -0.65 14.86 0.19
N ALA A 253 0.25 13.87 0.17
CA ALA A 253 0.31 12.85 1.22
C ALA A 253 0.74 13.42 2.56
N ASP A 254 0.25 12.84 3.66
CA ASP A 254 0.69 13.16 5.03
C ASP A 254 1.92 12.32 5.41
N VAL A 255 2.09 11.17 4.77
CA VAL A 255 3.19 10.21 4.99
C VAL A 255 3.76 9.73 3.66
N LEU A 256 5.09 9.76 3.52
CA LEU A 256 5.76 9.08 2.41
C LEU A 256 6.30 7.74 2.88
N SER A 257 5.85 6.66 2.23
CA SER A 257 6.35 5.31 2.46
C SER A 257 7.43 5.00 1.43
N VAL A 258 8.66 4.86 1.90
CA VAL A 258 9.86 4.74 1.08
C VAL A 258 10.42 3.32 1.11
N ASP A 259 11.13 2.93 0.05
CA ASP A 259 11.80 1.65 -0.02
C ASP A 259 13.24 1.70 0.52
N TRP A 260 13.91 0.55 0.57
CA TRP A 260 15.24 0.39 1.21
C TRP A 260 16.42 0.96 0.40
N ARG A 261 16.17 1.49 -0.81
CA ARG A 261 17.23 2.05 -1.69
C ARG A 261 17.67 3.46 -1.31
N ILE A 262 17.03 4.03 -0.30
CA ILE A 262 17.42 5.29 0.34
C ILE A 262 17.51 5.07 1.85
N SER A 263 18.49 5.69 2.53
CA SER A 263 18.51 5.68 4.00
C SER A 263 17.39 6.54 4.58
N MET A 264 16.93 6.19 5.78
CA MET A 264 15.87 6.97 6.46
C MET A 264 16.38 8.39 6.82
N GLU A 265 17.67 8.51 7.13
CA GLU A 265 18.34 9.79 7.37
C GLU A 265 18.24 10.70 6.14
N HIS A 266 18.68 10.24 4.96
CA HIS A 266 18.59 11.01 3.72
C HIS A 266 17.15 11.35 3.33
N ALA A 267 16.22 10.41 3.50
CA ALA A 267 14.80 10.70 3.24
C ALA A 267 14.27 11.80 4.15
N ARG A 268 14.62 11.77 5.44
CA ARG A 268 14.23 12.78 6.42
C ARG A 268 14.84 14.16 6.12
N GLU A 269 16.12 14.20 5.77
CA GLU A 269 16.83 15.44 5.43
C GLU A 269 16.22 16.10 4.19
N ARG A 270 16.00 15.33 3.10
CA ARG A 270 15.38 15.83 1.87
C ARG A 270 13.97 16.35 2.10
N MET A 271 13.22 15.77 3.01
CA MET A 271 11.89 16.24 3.38
C MET A 271 11.92 17.36 4.44
N ALA A 272 13.11 17.74 4.92
CA ALA A 272 13.30 18.76 5.99
C ALA A 272 12.39 18.51 7.20
N GLY A 273 12.10 17.24 7.50
CA GLY A 273 11.20 16.85 8.57
C GLY A 273 9.76 17.37 8.43
N ARG A 274 9.29 17.75 7.24
CA ARG A 274 7.95 18.34 7.03
C ARG A 274 6.84 17.30 6.94
N LEU A 275 7.14 16.08 6.50
CA LEU A 275 6.20 14.96 6.44
C LEU A 275 6.63 13.82 7.38
N ALA A 276 5.69 12.96 7.70
CA ALA A 276 6.01 11.68 8.31
C ALA A 276 6.60 10.72 7.25
N LEU A 277 7.45 9.79 7.70
CA LEU A 277 8.04 8.77 6.87
C LEU A 277 7.64 7.38 7.34
N GLN A 278 7.38 6.49 6.41
CA GLN A 278 7.12 5.08 6.65
C GLN A 278 8.16 4.21 5.93
N GLY A 279 8.58 3.16 6.57
CA GLY A 279 9.52 2.18 5.99
C GLY A 279 10.69 1.94 6.91
N ASN A 280 11.81 1.44 6.41
CA ASN A 280 12.07 1.02 5.03
C ASN A 280 12.98 -0.21 5.01
N LEU A 281 12.75 -1.12 5.97
CA LEU A 281 13.58 -2.34 6.05
C LEU A 281 13.44 -3.16 4.76
N ASP A 282 14.57 -3.56 4.17
CA ASP A 282 14.58 -4.53 3.07
C ASP A 282 13.88 -5.82 3.54
N PRO A 283 12.82 -6.30 2.86
CA PRO A 283 12.15 -7.55 3.21
C PRO A 283 13.10 -8.76 3.27
N CYS A 284 14.19 -8.73 2.51
CA CYS A 284 15.21 -9.78 2.54
C CYS A 284 15.98 -9.84 3.87
N ALA A 285 16.02 -8.76 4.65
CA ALA A 285 16.63 -8.77 5.97
C ALA A 285 15.95 -9.77 6.92
N LEU A 286 14.66 -10.02 6.72
CA LEU A 286 13.89 -11.03 7.47
C LEU A 286 14.31 -12.47 7.15
N LEU A 287 15.09 -12.72 6.09
CA LEU A 287 15.64 -14.03 5.75
C LEU A 287 17.01 -14.27 6.41
N GLY A 288 17.59 -13.24 6.97
CA GLY A 288 18.92 -13.28 7.61
C GLY A 288 18.89 -13.81 9.03
N THR A 289 20.05 -13.70 9.70
CA THR A 289 20.13 -14.01 11.13
C THR A 289 19.40 -12.96 11.97
N ARG A 290 18.92 -13.36 13.15
CA ARG A 290 18.21 -12.47 14.07
C ARG A 290 19.07 -11.26 14.46
N GLU A 291 20.35 -11.47 14.72
CA GLU A 291 21.31 -10.40 15.11
C GLU A 291 21.37 -9.33 14.01
N ARG A 292 21.56 -9.77 12.77
CA ARG A 292 21.68 -8.84 11.63
C ARG A 292 20.36 -8.12 11.33
N LEU A 293 19.23 -8.81 11.47
CA LEU A 293 17.90 -8.21 11.36
C LEU A 293 17.71 -7.08 12.38
N LEU A 294 18.01 -7.34 13.66
CA LEU A 294 17.84 -6.35 14.72
C LEU A 294 18.82 -5.18 14.61
N GLU A 295 20.07 -5.43 14.18
CA GLU A 295 21.04 -4.38 13.88
C GLU A 295 20.53 -3.42 12.80
N LYS A 296 20.04 -3.96 11.67
CA LYS A 296 19.47 -3.16 10.59
C LYS A 296 18.21 -2.41 11.01
N THR A 297 17.37 -3.04 11.80
CA THR A 297 16.17 -2.39 12.35
C THR A 297 16.54 -1.23 13.27
N LYS A 298 17.53 -1.44 14.13
CA LYS A 298 18.05 -0.38 15.01
C LYS A 298 18.58 0.80 14.21
N GLN A 299 19.38 0.54 13.18
CA GLN A 299 19.92 1.57 12.29
C GLN A 299 18.79 2.44 11.71
N ILE A 300 17.72 1.82 11.17
CA ILE A 300 16.57 2.54 10.60
C ILE A 300 15.87 3.40 11.66
N LEU A 301 15.68 2.87 12.87
CA LEU A 301 15.04 3.61 13.97
C LEU A 301 15.89 4.81 14.41
N ASP A 302 17.21 4.64 14.52
CA ASP A 302 18.14 5.73 14.84
C ASP A 302 18.10 6.84 13.78
N GLU A 303 18.18 6.47 12.50
CA GLU A 303 18.15 7.39 11.35
C GLU A 303 16.84 8.16 11.24
N ALA A 304 15.72 7.46 11.45
CA ALA A 304 14.39 8.06 11.35
C ALA A 304 14.07 9.03 12.51
N GLY A 305 14.62 8.78 13.68
CA GLY A 305 14.34 9.56 14.89
C GLY A 305 12.96 9.27 15.50
N SER A 306 12.63 9.97 16.58
CA SER A 306 11.49 9.67 17.44
C SER A 306 10.15 10.27 16.95
N ARG A 307 10.14 11.10 15.90
CA ARG A 307 8.96 11.86 15.50
C ARG A 307 8.58 11.62 14.05
N GLY A 308 7.33 11.22 13.81
CA GLY A 308 6.79 11.06 12.47
C GLY A 308 7.39 9.88 11.72
N HIS A 309 7.78 8.81 12.42
CA HIS A 309 8.24 7.56 11.82
C HIS A 309 7.28 6.41 12.10
N ILE A 310 7.01 5.63 11.07
CA ILE A 310 6.27 4.37 11.11
C ILE A 310 7.21 3.30 10.57
N LEU A 311 7.63 2.34 11.41
CA LEU A 311 8.44 1.25 10.89
C LEU A 311 7.59 0.32 10.02
N ASN A 312 8.10 0.08 8.84
CA ASN A 312 7.55 -0.88 7.88
C ASN A 312 8.69 -1.50 7.06
N LEU A 313 8.37 -2.48 6.26
CA LEU A 313 9.28 -2.95 5.22
C LEU A 313 9.25 -2.00 4.02
N GLY A 314 10.33 -1.96 3.27
CA GLY A 314 10.40 -1.19 2.01
C GLY A 314 9.61 -1.80 0.86
N HIS A 315 9.09 -3.02 1.02
CA HIS A 315 8.13 -3.71 0.15
C HIS A 315 7.39 -4.78 0.94
N GLY A 316 6.49 -5.53 0.32
CA GLY A 316 5.75 -6.61 0.97
C GLY A 316 6.66 -7.70 1.55
N ILE A 317 6.27 -8.25 2.72
CA ILE A 317 6.94 -9.40 3.33
C ILE A 317 6.96 -10.60 2.37
N LEU A 318 8.06 -11.33 2.36
CA LEU A 318 8.26 -12.45 1.44
C LEU A 318 7.58 -13.73 1.97
N PRO A 319 7.05 -14.59 1.06
CA PRO A 319 6.42 -15.86 1.47
C PRO A 319 7.35 -16.82 2.22
N SER A 320 8.67 -16.70 2.01
CA SER A 320 9.70 -17.52 2.64
C SER A 320 10.19 -16.97 3.97
N THR A 321 9.63 -15.86 4.46
CA THR A 321 10.04 -15.25 5.73
C THR A 321 9.75 -16.17 6.91
N PRO A 322 10.74 -16.46 7.79
CA PRO A 322 10.50 -17.13 9.05
C PRO A 322 9.58 -16.28 9.96
N VAL A 323 8.51 -16.87 10.50
CA VAL A 323 7.55 -16.15 11.36
C VAL A 323 8.24 -15.61 12.62
N GLU A 324 9.19 -16.34 13.16
CA GLU A 324 10.01 -15.96 14.31
C GLU A 324 10.83 -14.68 14.04
N ASN A 325 11.30 -14.46 12.82
CA ASN A 325 12.01 -13.23 12.45
C ASN A 325 11.04 -12.05 12.32
N ALA A 326 9.85 -12.27 11.76
CA ALA A 326 8.81 -11.23 11.73
C ALA A 326 8.37 -10.83 13.16
N ARG A 327 8.25 -11.81 14.06
CA ARG A 327 7.94 -11.56 15.49
C ARG A 327 9.09 -10.81 16.16
N ALA A 328 10.33 -11.25 15.96
CA ALA A 328 11.51 -10.60 16.54
C ALA A 328 11.63 -9.13 16.11
N LEU A 329 11.31 -8.81 14.85
CA LEU A 329 11.23 -7.44 14.35
C LEU A 329 10.21 -6.62 15.14
N VAL A 330 8.98 -7.11 15.25
CA VAL A 330 7.89 -6.39 15.95
C VAL A 330 8.22 -6.21 17.43
N ASP A 331 8.68 -7.25 18.11
CA ASP A 331 9.06 -7.20 19.53
C ASP A 331 10.20 -6.21 19.78
N PHE A 332 11.20 -6.21 18.91
CA PHE A 332 12.32 -5.28 19.00
C PHE A 332 11.84 -3.84 18.87
N VAL A 333 11.05 -3.51 17.86
CA VAL A 333 10.52 -2.15 17.66
C VAL A 333 9.67 -1.71 18.85
N LYS A 334 8.88 -2.60 19.41
CA LYS A 334 8.06 -2.31 20.61
C LYS A 334 8.90 -2.01 21.84
N SER A 335 10.05 -2.67 22.00
CA SER A 335 10.96 -2.48 23.13
C SER A 335 11.92 -1.30 22.94
N TYR A 336 12.15 -0.89 21.67
CA TYR A 336 13.10 0.16 21.35
C TYR A 336 12.67 1.52 21.91
N ARG A 337 13.63 2.25 22.46
CA ARG A 337 13.46 3.64 22.91
C ARG A 337 14.57 4.49 22.30
N HIS A 338 14.18 5.59 21.70
CA HIS A 338 15.16 6.56 21.21
C HIS A 338 15.92 7.15 22.40
N SER A 339 17.24 7.24 22.26
CA SER A 339 18.05 8.00 23.23
C SER A 339 17.58 9.46 23.24
N LYS A 340 17.47 10.03 24.42
CA LYS A 340 17.06 11.42 24.62
C LYS A 340 18.11 12.38 24.07
#